data_2d66761a02cd5626c9c8b51acde08ddc
#
_entry.id   2d66761a02cd5626c9c8b51acde08ddc
#
_cell.length_a   1.000
_cell.length_b   1.000
_cell.length_c   1.000
_cell.angle_alpha   90.00
_cell.angle_beta   90.00
_cell.angle_gamma   90.00
#
_symmetry.space_group_name_H-M   'P 1'
#
loop_
_entity.id
_entity.type
_entity.pdbx_description
1 polymer ?
#
loop_
_entity_poly.entity_id
_entity_poly.type
_entity_poly.pdbx_seq_one_letter_code
_entity_poly.pdbx_strand_id
1 'polypeptide(L)'
;MISKKRFLVGGVALALIAGTLVSTPAKAASSELVIGSVLDIDKLDPHTSTNFATVRALGLVYSSLVEVGPGNKLKTGLASSWSFNAAGTQLRLVLREGVKFHDGSTFDAADAKASLERILDTKTGAAGRANLLTITSIVASGRTLTLNLSVPNVPILAALDGVNMAMLSSDDITAGKVGGSNKPNGTGPYKYVSWEPTQSVKFVSNTGYWMGAPKITNLTIRVIPNESSILSAMNAGTIQFGIVTDPLIAKQISTKSLKLFKVPALAYYALQLNTKVAPFNDKNVRLAIQCSIDRPEMIKTAMLGEGAVSGPITSPAYKSDPNARPCPKVDIAKAKEYLAAAGKSSGVTFKALVTSNGWATSVAMAQNLKAQLARAGITMDLDIVDQATYVPRWLGADFVATLANNGGRIDPDTMYTRYFTSTGNLNKVATYSSATLDANFLKGKSSGKTAIRTSAYTAISKELEDNAVWVWLATPYEYRVATKELKGFVALATGSLLPLRSASLG
;
A
#
# COMPACT_ATOMS: atom_id res chain seq x y z
N MET A 1 -67.78 63.88 40.45
CA MET A 1 -68.32 64.84 39.47
C MET A 1 -67.78 64.47 38.11
N ILE A 2 -68.50 63.78 37.26
CA ILE A 2 -69.18 64.34 36.04
C ILE A 2 -68.09 65.02 35.13
N SER A 3 -67.71 64.53 33.89
CA SER A 3 -68.59 64.39 32.73
C SER A 3 -67.79 63.87 31.48
N LYS A 4 -68.35 62.88 30.83
CA LYS A 4 -68.69 62.76 29.40
C LYS A 4 -67.67 63.07 28.27
N LYS A 5 -67.38 61.99 27.53
CA LYS A 5 -67.67 61.74 26.10
C LYS A 5 -66.99 62.64 25.05
N ARG A 6 -66.28 62.01 24.05
CA ARG A 6 -66.77 61.83 22.68
C ARG A 6 -65.84 60.99 21.82
N PHE A 7 -66.49 60.15 21.06
CA PHE A 7 -65.95 59.35 19.92
C PHE A 7 -65.42 60.22 18.79
N LEU A 8 -64.37 59.83 18.09
CA LEU A 8 -64.24 60.03 16.67
C LEU A 8 -63.50 58.82 16.04
N VAL A 9 -64.16 58.31 15.00
CA VAL A 9 -63.74 57.25 14.10
C VAL A 9 -62.76 57.85 13.09
N GLY A 10 -61.69 57.16 12.73
CA GLY A 10 -60.83 57.62 11.65
C GLY A 10 -59.75 56.62 11.20
N GLY A 11 -60.03 55.84 10.16
CA GLY A 11 -59.13 55.49 9.10
C GLY A 11 -58.00 54.43 9.38
N VAL A 12 -58.32 53.16 9.10
CA VAL A 12 -57.30 52.12 8.87
C VAL A 12 -56.61 52.39 7.56
N ALA A 13 -55.33 52.78 7.57
CA ALA A 13 -54.45 52.75 6.41
C ALA A 13 -53.57 51.47 6.52
N LEU A 14 -53.89 50.46 5.70
CA LEU A 14 -53.08 49.25 5.54
C LEU A 14 -51.85 49.59 4.69
N ALA A 15 -50.69 49.80 5.31
CA ALA A 15 -49.40 49.89 4.58
C ALA A 15 -48.88 48.46 4.35
N LEU A 16 -48.99 47.95 3.11
CA LEU A 16 -48.31 46.79 2.62
C LEU A 16 -46.80 47.05 2.54
N ILE A 17 -46.06 46.60 3.53
CA ILE A 17 -44.59 46.53 3.45
C ILE A 17 -44.26 45.25 2.65
N ALA A 18 -43.95 45.42 1.36
CA ALA A 18 -43.34 44.38 0.54
C ALA A 18 -41.90 44.19 1.04
N GLY A 19 -41.72 43.23 1.98
CA GLY A 19 -40.42 42.78 2.42
C GLY A 19 -39.74 42.04 1.27
N THR A 20 -38.80 42.65 0.57
CA THR A 20 -37.86 41.98 -0.31
C THR A 20 -37.00 41.08 0.55
N LEU A 21 -37.27 39.78 0.54
CA LEU A 21 -36.37 38.75 1.04
C LEU A 21 -35.10 38.78 0.16
N VAL A 22 -34.11 39.53 0.58
CA VAL A 22 -32.75 39.42 0.05
C VAL A 22 -32.24 38.07 0.57
N SER A 23 -32.39 37.04 -0.26
CA SER A 23 -31.71 35.78 -0.03
C SER A 23 -30.20 36.03 -0.14
N THR A 24 -29.53 36.21 1.00
CA THR A 24 -28.08 36.14 1.05
C THR A 24 -27.70 34.75 0.54
N PRO A 25 -26.82 34.64 -0.49
CA PRO A 25 -26.35 33.34 -0.92
C PRO A 25 -25.70 32.67 0.30
N ALA A 26 -26.24 31.52 0.73
CA ALA A 26 -25.62 30.71 1.75
C ALA A 26 -24.20 30.39 1.26
N LYS A 27 -23.20 31.02 1.87
CA LYS A 27 -21.79 30.67 1.65
C LYS A 27 -21.69 29.20 1.90
N ALA A 28 -21.46 28.40 0.85
CA ALA A 28 -21.27 26.98 0.98
C ALA A 28 -20.24 26.75 2.10
N ALA A 29 -20.65 26.13 3.20
CA ALA A 29 -19.77 25.87 4.32
C ALA A 29 -18.58 25.08 3.78
N SER A 30 -17.36 25.59 3.97
CA SER A 30 -16.16 24.92 3.54
C SER A 30 -16.08 23.59 4.29
N SER A 31 -16.21 22.47 3.57
CA SER A 31 -16.09 21.16 4.20
C SER A 31 -14.62 20.87 4.49
N GLU A 32 -14.28 20.68 5.74
CA GLU A 32 -12.92 20.30 6.18
C GLU A 32 -12.93 18.86 6.64
N LEU A 33 -11.97 18.06 6.19
CA LEU A 33 -11.67 16.72 6.66
C LEU A 33 -10.33 16.73 7.39
N VAL A 34 -10.35 16.45 8.69
CA VAL A 34 -9.13 16.27 9.49
C VAL A 34 -8.82 14.79 9.62
N ILE A 35 -7.62 14.40 9.19
CA ILE A 35 -7.10 13.03 9.21
C ILE A 35 -6.07 12.90 10.34
N GLY A 36 -6.22 11.93 11.24
CA GLY A 36 -5.21 11.55 12.23
C GLY A 36 -4.21 10.55 11.65
N SER A 37 -2.92 10.81 11.81
CA SER A 37 -1.81 9.92 11.44
C SER A 37 -0.75 9.93 12.54
N VAL A 38 -0.16 8.78 12.86
CA VAL A 38 0.97 8.71 13.81
C VAL A 38 2.30 9.11 13.16
N LEU A 39 2.36 9.12 11.83
CA LEU A 39 3.57 9.45 11.08
C LEU A 39 3.41 10.81 10.42
N ASP A 40 4.48 11.60 10.45
CA ASP A 40 4.62 12.81 9.65
C ASP A 40 5.29 12.51 8.31
N ILE A 41 5.14 13.42 7.36
CA ILE A 41 5.90 13.39 6.09
C ILE A 41 7.37 13.72 6.36
N ASP A 42 8.27 13.28 5.48
CA ASP A 42 9.71 13.51 5.62
C ASP A 42 10.28 14.46 4.55
N LYS A 43 9.58 14.64 3.45
CA LYS A 43 10.01 15.50 2.32
C LYS A 43 8.86 15.77 1.35
N LEU A 44 9.09 16.68 0.40
CA LEU A 44 8.12 17.09 -0.62
C LEU A 44 8.47 16.56 -2.03
N ASP A 45 9.56 15.82 -2.18
CA ASP A 45 9.92 15.15 -3.45
C ASP A 45 9.24 13.78 -3.54
N PRO A 46 8.30 13.58 -4.50
CA PRO A 46 7.54 12.34 -4.60
C PRO A 46 8.39 11.15 -5.05
N HIS A 47 9.48 11.37 -5.79
CA HIS A 47 10.30 10.29 -6.33
C HIS A 47 11.23 9.66 -5.29
N THR A 48 11.62 10.38 -4.24
CA THR A 48 12.69 9.97 -3.33
C THR A 48 12.22 9.47 -1.97
N SER A 49 10.95 9.68 -1.59
CA SER A 49 10.46 9.24 -0.30
C SER A 49 10.03 7.76 -0.30
N THR A 50 10.38 7.07 0.76
CA THR A 50 9.85 5.73 1.10
C THR A 50 8.97 5.76 2.36
N ASN A 51 8.80 6.92 2.97
CA ASN A 51 7.95 7.12 4.14
C ASN A 51 6.46 6.99 3.75
N PHE A 52 5.74 6.13 4.44
CA PHE A 52 4.31 5.89 4.16
C PHE A 52 3.42 7.14 4.31
N ALA A 53 3.73 8.03 5.28
CA ALA A 53 2.96 9.27 5.44
C ALA A 53 3.17 10.19 4.25
N THR A 54 4.42 10.34 3.78
CA THR A 54 4.75 11.13 2.58
C THR A 54 4.08 10.56 1.34
N VAL A 55 4.17 9.25 1.12
CA VAL A 55 3.53 8.59 -0.02
C VAL A 55 2.02 8.79 -0.01
N ARG A 56 1.37 8.72 1.16
CA ARG A 56 -0.07 8.97 1.29
C ARG A 56 -0.44 10.43 1.04
N ALA A 57 0.30 11.37 1.62
CA ALA A 57 0.07 12.80 1.50
C ALA A 57 0.31 13.30 0.07
N LEU A 58 1.46 12.97 -0.52
CA LEU A 58 1.80 13.40 -1.87
C LEU A 58 0.99 12.67 -2.95
N GLY A 59 0.39 11.51 -2.64
CA GLY A 59 -0.58 10.84 -3.50
C GLY A 59 -1.88 11.60 -3.71
N LEU A 60 -2.15 12.62 -2.89
CA LEU A 60 -3.26 13.57 -3.08
C LEU A 60 -2.87 14.72 -4.04
N VAL A 61 -1.57 15.01 -4.15
CA VAL A 61 -1.01 16.13 -4.91
C VAL A 61 -0.62 15.73 -6.32
N TYR A 62 -0.05 14.53 -6.48
CA TYR A 62 0.48 14.06 -7.75
C TYR A 62 -0.37 12.94 -8.33
N SER A 63 -0.33 12.79 -9.65
CA SER A 63 -0.91 11.65 -10.37
C SER A 63 0.18 10.85 -11.07
N SER A 64 -0.07 9.57 -11.27
CA SER A 64 0.76 8.64 -12.04
C SER A 64 0.09 8.25 -13.37
N LEU A 65 0.83 7.60 -14.27
CA LEU A 65 0.31 7.18 -15.58
C LEU A 65 -0.81 6.16 -15.46
N VAL A 66 -0.72 5.26 -14.49
CA VAL A 66 -1.76 4.29 -14.13
C VAL A 66 -2.06 4.38 -12.64
N GLU A 67 -3.20 3.89 -12.21
CA GLU A 67 -3.62 3.88 -10.81
C GLU A 67 -4.09 2.49 -10.39
N VAL A 68 -3.93 2.18 -9.11
CA VAL A 68 -4.57 1.02 -8.48
C VAL A 68 -5.94 1.44 -7.92
N GLY A 69 -6.98 0.80 -8.41
CA GLY A 69 -8.35 1.03 -7.96
C GLY A 69 -8.88 -0.05 -7.01
N PRO A 70 -10.17 0.01 -6.66
CA PRO A 70 -10.84 -1.01 -5.86
C PRO A 70 -10.64 -2.41 -6.44
N GLY A 71 -10.48 -3.40 -5.55
CA GLY A 71 -10.13 -4.76 -5.94
C GLY A 71 -8.69 -4.92 -6.44
N ASN A 72 -7.84 -3.91 -6.21
CA ASN A 72 -6.43 -3.88 -6.60
C ASN A 72 -6.21 -4.08 -8.12
N LYS A 73 -7.16 -3.63 -8.93
CA LYS A 73 -7.07 -3.67 -10.38
C LYS A 73 -6.40 -2.41 -10.91
N LEU A 74 -5.53 -2.57 -11.90
CA LEU A 74 -4.98 -1.43 -12.63
C LEU A 74 -6.10 -0.67 -13.35
N LYS A 75 -6.04 0.64 -13.26
CA LYS A 75 -6.94 1.59 -13.92
C LYS A 75 -6.13 2.65 -14.65
N THR A 76 -6.78 3.30 -15.58
CA THR A 76 -6.26 4.49 -16.25
C THR A 76 -6.06 5.63 -15.24
N GLY A 77 -4.85 6.17 -15.23
CA GLY A 77 -4.49 7.41 -14.55
C GLY A 77 -4.33 8.54 -15.59
N LEU A 78 -3.16 9.14 -15.67
CA LEU A 78 -2.84 10.13 -16.72
C LEU A 78 -2.72 9.49 -18.11
N ALA A 79 -2.46 8.18 -18.20
CA ALA A 79 -2.66 7.44 -19.44
C ALA A 79 -4.13 7.02 -19.57
N SER A 80 -4.77 7.36 -20.69
CA SER A 80 -6.14 6.99 -21.02
C SER A 80 -6.24 5.56 -21.58
N SER A 81 -5.16 5.05 -22.16
CA SER A 81 -5.04 3.68 -22.66
C SER A 81 -3.57 3.28 -22.80
N TRP A 82 -3.33 1.98 -22.94
CA TRP A 82 -2.01 1.42 -23.19
C TRP A 82 -2.08 0.13 -23.99
N SER A 83 -0.97 -0.21 -24.65
CA SER A 83 -0.80 -1.46 -25.36
C SER A 83 0.66 -1.88 -25.37
N PHE A 84 0.90 -3.21 -25.36
CA PHE A 84 2.20 -3.77 -25.63
C PHE A 84 2.28 -4.24 -27.08
N ASN A 85 3.49 -4.19 -27.66
CA ASN A 85 3.75 -4.94 -28.88
C ASN A 85 3.70 -6.45 -28.61
N ALA A 86 3.66 -7.26 -29.68
CA ALA A 86 3.54 -8.73 -29.56
C ALA A 86 4.70 -9.37 -28.78
N ALA A 87 5.89 -8.77 -28.81
CA ALA A 87 7.08 -9.24 -28.11
C ALA A 87 7.14 -8.83 -26.64
N GLY A 88 6.26 -7.94 -26.16
CA GLY A 88 6.31 -7.40 -24.79
C GLY A 88 7.50 -6.48 -24.52
N THR A 89 8.20 -6.03 -25.55
CA THR A 89 9.40 -5.18 -25.48
C THR A 89 9.13 -3.71 -25.76
N GLN A 90 7.88 -3.35 -26.00
CA GLN A 90 7.47 -1.96 -26.19
C GLN A 90 6.12 -1.75 -25.53
N LEU A 91 6.05 -0.75 -24.64
CA LEU A 91 4.82 -0.27 -24.03
C LEU A 91 4.49 1.11 -24.61
N ARG A 92 3.33 1.21 -25.26
CA ARG A 92 2.77 2.47 -25.74
C ARG A 92 1.66 2.93 -24.82
N LEU A 93 1.74 4.16 -24.34
CA LEU A 93 0.74 4.81 -23.50
C LEU A 93 0.16 6.02 -24.26
N VAL A 94 -1.16 6.17 -24.25
CA VAL A 94 -1.84 7.36 -24.79
C VAL A 94 -2.25 8.25 -23.61
N LEU A 95 -1.76 9.48 -23.55
CA LEU A 95 -2.01 10.39 -22.44
C LEU A 95 -3.36 11.10 -22.58
N ARG A 96 -3.94 11.47 -21.42
CA ARG A 96 -5.17 12.29 -21.38
C ARG A 96 -4.90 13.68 -21.92
N GLU A 97 -5.92 14.25 -22.50
CA GLU A 97 -5.94 15.64 -22.98
C GLU A 97 -6.51 16.55 -21.90
N GLY A 98 -6.07 17.82 -21.88
CA GLY A 98 -6.62 18.85 -21.01
C GLY A 98 -6.24 18.74 -19.53
N VAL A 99 -5.31 17.84 -19.17
CA VAL A 99 -4.78 17.77 -17.80
C VAL A 99 -3.89 18.97 -17.53
N LYS A 100 -4.08 19.60 -16.36
CA LYS A 100 -3.27 20.75 -15.93
C LYS A 100 -2.57 20.46 -14.61
N PHE A 101 -1.36 20.97 -14.48
CA PHE A 101 -0.69 21.10 -13.20
C PHE A 101 -1.38 22.12 -12.29
N HIS A 102 -1.03 22.15 -11.02
CA HIS A 102 -1.64 23.03 -10.03
C HIS A 102 -1.39 24.52 -10.29
N ASP A 103 -0.32 24.85 -10.99
CA ASP A 103 0.00 26.21 -11.44
C ASP A 103 -0.76 26.63 -12.71
N GLY A 104 -1.45 25.71 -13.36
CA GLY A 104 -2.25 25.94 -14.57
C GLY A 104 -1.56 25.57 -15.87
N SER A 105 -0.26 25.20 -15.86
CA SER A 105 0.46 24.69 -17.03
C SER A 105 -0.12 23.34 -17.48
N THR A 106 0.02 23.03 -18.77
CA THR A 106 -0.57 21.80 -19.35
C THR A 106 0.39 20.63 -19.21
N PHE A 107 -0.12 19.48 -18.77
CA PHE A 107 0.61 18.20 -18.75
C PHE A 107 0.62 17.58 -20.14
N ASP A 108 1.80 17.13 -20.60
CA ASP A 108 1.97 16.47 -21.88
C ASP A 108 2.97 15.27 -21.84
N ALA A 109 3.32 14.76 -23.04
CA ALA A 109 4.24 13.62 -23.14
C ALA A 109 5.70 13.98 -22.85
N ALA A 110 6.08 15.26 -22.97
CA ALA A 110 7.43 15.72 -22.58
C ALA A 110 7.60 15.66 -21.06
N ASP A 111 6.57 16.07 -20.30
CA ASP A 111 6.57 15.97 -18.84
C ASP A 111 6.65 14.52 -18.36
N ALA A 112 5.87 13.64 -19.00
CA ALA A 112 5.90 12.22 -18.68
C ALA A 112 7.28 11.59 -18.97
N LYS A 113 7.90 11.95 -20.09
CA LYS A 113 9.25 11.54 -20.45
C LYS A 113 10.27 12.08 -19.42
N ALA A 114 10.28 13.36 -19.14
CA ALA A 114 11.19 14.00 -18.18
C ALA A 114 11.07 13.40 -16.79
N SER A 115 9.84 13.09 -16.35
CA SER A 115 9.58 12.44 -15.05
C SER A 115 10.21 11.05 -14.96
N LEU A 116 10.04 10.21 -15.99
CA LEU A 116 10.61 8.87 -16.02
C LEU A 116 12.13 8.90 -16.17
N GLU A 117 12.68 9.81 -16.97
CA GLU A 117 14.12 10.03 -17.09
C GLU A 117 14.74 10.49 -15.76
N ARG A 118 14.06 11.38 -15.03
CA ARG A 118 14.47 11.77 -13.68
C ARG A 118 14.49 10.59 -12.71
N ILE A 119 13.49 9.69 -12.76
CA ILE A 119 13.48 8.47 -11.94
C ILE A 119 14.65 7.55 -12.30
N LEU A 120 15.01 7.45 -13.57
CA LEU A 120 16.12 6.62 -14.06
C LEU A 120 17.49 7.21 -13.73
N ASP A 121 17.60 8.53 -13.57
CA ASP A 121 18.85 9.18 -13.20
C ASP A 121 19.29 8.77 -11.79
N THR A 122 20.50 8.21 -11.69
CA THR A 122 21.09 7.79 -10.42
C THR A 122 21.26 8.93 -9.41
N LYS A 123 21.45 10.17 -9.89
CA LYS A 123 21.60 11.36 -9.06
C LYS A 123 20.33 11.72 -8.30
N THR A 124 19.18 11.36 -8.82
CA THR A 124 17.88 11.59 -8.14
C THR A 124 17.74 10.75 -6.88
N GLY A 125 18.33 9.55 -6.83
CA GLY A 125 18.11 8.62 -5.73
C GLY A 125 16.64 8.13 -5.64
N ALA A 126 15.95 8.04 -6.79
CA ALA A 126 14.55 7.72 -6.84
C ALA A 126 14.25 6.30 -6.32
N ALA A 127 13.29 6.18 -5.40
CA ALA A 127 12.88 4.92 -4.77
C ALA A 127 12.32 3.91 -5.79
N GLY A 128 11.71 4.40 -6.88
CA GLY A 128 11.13 3.59 -7.93
C GLY A 128 12.07 3.15 -9.04
N ARG A 129 13.31 3.63 -9.06
CA ARG A 129 14.26 3.45 -10.17
C ARG A 129 14.45 1.99 -10.60
N ALA A 130 14.59 1.09 -9.64
CA ALA A 130 14.83 -0.33 -9.92
C ALA A 130 13.74 -0.99 -10.79
N ASN A 131 12.51 -0.49 -10.70
CA ASN A 131 11.38 -1.02 -11.47
C ASN A 131 11.42 -0.63 -12.96
N LEU A 132 12.21 0.39 -13.33
CA LEU A 132 12.28 0.97 -14.66
C LEU A 132 13.55 0.60 -15.44
N LEU A 133 14.47 -0.17 -14.86
CA LEU A 133 15.81 -0.47 -15.44
C LEU A 133 15.76 -1.22 -16.77
N THR A 134 14.63 -1.80 -17.14
CA THR A 134 14.47 -2.41 -18.47
C THR A 134 14.20 -1.38 -19.56
N ILE A 135 13.88 -0.12 -19.23
CA ILE A 135 13.68 0.92 -20.23
C ILE A 135 15.03 1.28 -20.87
N THR A 136 15.10 1.16 -22.20
CA THR A 136 16.27 1.55 -23.00
C THR A 136 16.10 2.91 -23.64
N SER A 137 14.87 3.30 -23.95
CA SER A 137 14.56 4.64 -24.46
C SER A 137 13.10 5.01 -24.20
N ILE A 138 12.85 6.31 -24.10
CA ILE A 138 11.54 6.90 -23.90
C ILE A 138 11.29 7.88 -25.04
N VAL A 139 10.24 7.64 -25.83
CA VAL A 139 9.87 8.49 -26.95
C VAL A 139 8.54 9.18 -26.64
N ALA A 140 8.55 10.51 -26.64
CA ALA A 140 7.36 11.36 -26.52
C ALA A 140 7.00 11.89 -27.92
N SER A 141 5.75 11.71 -28.35
CA SER A 141 5.25 12.22 -29.63
C SER A 141 3.77 12.54 -29.52
N GLY A 142 3.41 13.83 -29.59
CA GLY A 142 2.05 14.30 -29.37
C GLY A 142 1.53 13.84 -28.01
N ARG A 143 0.45 13.05 -27.99
CA ARG A 143 -0.12 12.45 -26.78
C ARG A 143 0.38 11.03 -26.48
N THR A 144 1.39 10.58 -27.16
CA THR A 144 1.89 9.21 -27.02
C THR A 144 3.23 9.21 -26.30
N LEU A 145 3.34 8.37 -25.28
CA LEU A 145 4.59 8.00 -24.65
C LEU A 145 4.88 6.54 -24.97
N THR A 146 6.04 6.27 -25.56
CA THR A 146 6.48 4.92 -25.90
C THR A 146 7.72 4.57 -25.08
N LEU A 147 7.64 3.48 -24.33
CA LEU A 147 8.76 2.92 -23.58
C LEU A 147 9.30 1.71 -24.33
N ASN A 148 10.55 1.77 -24.81
CA ASN A 148 11.25 0.62 -25.39
C ASN A 148 12.01 -0.09 -24.28
N LEU A 149 11.95 -1.42 -24.28
CA LEU A 149 12.46 -2.27 -23.20
C LEU A 149 13.52 -3.22 -23.74
N SER A 150 14.61 -3.41 -22.98
CA SER A 150 15.70 -4.33 -23.30
C SER A 150 15.27 -5.79 -23.34
N VAL A 151 14.25 -6.13 -22.56
CA VAL A 151 13.65 -7.47 -22.44
C VAL A 151 12.15 -7.34 -22.27
N PRO A 152 11.36 -8.37 -22.59
CA PRO A 152 9.93 -8.37 -22.31
C PRO A 152 9.65 -8.09 -20.83
N ASN A 153 8.82 -7.08 -20.53
CA ASN A 153 8.49 -6.69 -19.15
C ASN A 153 7.07 -6.12 -19.04
N VAL A 154 6.07 -6.99 -19.15
CA VAL A 154 4.66 -6.59 -18.98
C VAL A 154 4.35 -6.04 -17.57
N PRO A 155 4.96 -6.54 -16.48
CA PRO A 155 4.82 -5.97 -15.12
C PRO A 155 5.19 -4.50 -14.98
N ILE A 156 5.96 -3.92 -15.90
CA ILE A 156 6.33 -2.50 -15.87
C ILE A 156 5.10 -1.60 -15.81
N LEU A 157 3.98 -2.02 -16.42
CA LEU A 157 2.72 -1.26 -16.36
C LEU A 157 2.24 -1.08 -14.92
N ALA A 158 2.29 -2.15 -14.11
CA ALA A 158 1.93 -2.08 -12.70
C ALA A 158 2.94 -1.29 -11.87
N ALA A 159 4.18 -1.23 -12.32
CA ALA A 159 5.22 -0.45 -11.66
C ALA A 159 5.05 1.07 -11.87
N LEU A 160 4.31 1.49 -12.90
CA LEU A 160 4.03 2.91 -13.18
C LEU A 160 2.93 3.51 -12.26
N ASP A 161 2.44 2.78 -11.25
CA ASP A 161 1.50 3.27 -10.24
C ASP A 161 2.22 3.91 -9.05
N GLY A 162 1.55 4.88 -8.44
CA GLY A 162 1.90 5.45 -7.15
C GLY A 162 2.82 6.65 -7.19
N VAL A 163 3.05 7.21 -6.01
CA VAL A 163 3.74 8.50 -5.83
C VAL A 163 5.19 8.48 -6.30
N ASN A 164 5.89 7.37 -6.14
CA ASN A 164 7.28 7.27 -6.64
C ASN A 164 7.38 7.24 -8.17
N MET A 165 6.23 7.13 -8.85
CA MET A 165 6.06 7.23 -10.31
C MET A 165 5.19 8.44 -10.68
N ALA A 166 5.18 9.48 -9.85
CA ALA A 166 4.44 10.72 -10.10
C ALA A 166 4.95 11.41 -11.37
N MET A 167 4.01 12.00 -12.12
CA MET A 167 4.37 12.86 -13.24
C MET A 167 4.56 14.29 -12.74
N LEU A 168 5.70 14.88 -13.11
CA LEU A 168 6.17 16.21 -12.73
C LEU A 168 6.22 17.11 -13.97
N SER A 169 6.13 18.41 -13.77
CA SER A 169 6.42 19.38 -14.83
C SER A 169 7.89 19.31 -15.24
N SER A 170 8.14 19.20 -16.52
CA SER A 170 9.49 19.23 -17.12
C SER A 170 10.19 20.56 -16.83
N ASP A 171 9.43 21.66 -16.77
CA ASP A 171 9.97 22.97 -16.39
C ASP A 171 10.42 23.01 -14.93
N ASP A 172 9.64 22.40 -14.01
CA ASP A 172 10.03 22.32 -12.60
C ASP A 172 11.25 21.42 -12.40
N ILE A 173 11.36 20.32 -13.15
CA ILE A 173 12.54 19.44 -13.13
C ILE A 173 13.76 20.23 -13.58
N THR A 174 13.68 20.92 -14.75
CA THR A 174 14.77 21.70 -15.33
C THR A 174 15.19 22.86 -14.43
N ALA A 175 14.23 23.52 -13.80
CA ALA A 175 14.49 24.63 -12.88
C ALA A 175 14.93 24.20 -11.46
N GLY A 176 15.07 22.87 -11.19
CA GLY A 176 15.43 22.34 -9.87
C GLY A 176 14.40 22.62 -8.78
N LYS A 177 13.13 22.78 -9.14
CA LYS A 177 12.03 23.15 -8.21
C LYS A 177 11.32 21.93 -7.61
N VAL A 178 11.82 20.72 -7.80
CA VAL A 178 11.21 19.50 -7.23
C VAL A 178 11.75 19.23 -5.83
N GLY A 179 10.87 19.21 -4.84
CA GLY A 179 11.25 18.94 -3.44
C GLY A 179 11.90 20.12 -2.72
N GLY A 180 12.61 19.85 -1.65
CA GLY A 180 13.18 20.88 -0.77
C GLY A 180 12.09 21.75 -0.15
N SER A 181 12.26 23.07 -0.19
CA SER A 181 11.28 24.05 0.27
C SER A 181 10.23 24.45 -0.79
N ASN A 182 10.35 23.92 -2.01
CA ASN A 182 9.45 24.26 -3.09
C ASN A 182 8.06 23.65 -2.88
N LYS A 183 7.02 24.41 -3.24
CA LYS A 183 5.64 23.89 -3.18
C LYS A 183 5.45 22.81 -4.24
N PRO A 184 4.92 21.64 -3.86
CA PRO A 184 4.58 20.60 -4.81
C PRO A 184 3.61 21.09 -5.90
N ASN A 185 4.01 20.93 -7.16
CA ASN A 185 3.20 21.26 -8.35
C ASN A 185 2.84 19.95 -9.06
N GLY A 186 1.67 19.42 -8.76
CA GLY A 186 1.18 18.15 -9.30
C GLY A 186 -0.08 18.31 -10.13
N THR A 187 -0.65 17.19 -10.58
CA THR A 187 -1.90 17.11 -11.34
C THR A 187 -3.02 16.44 -10.54
N GLY A 188 -2.81 16.27 -9.23
CA GLY A 188 -3.70 15.53 -8.34
C GLY A 188 -4.95 16.30 -7.90
N PRO A 189 -5.83 15.61 -7.13
CA PRO A 189 -7.11 16.17 -6.68
C PRO A 189 -6.97 17.29 -5.63
N TYR A 190 -5.84 17.36 -4.94
CA TYR A 190 -5.61 18.39 -3.91
C TYR A 190 -4.31 19.14 -4.16
N LYS A 191 -4.33 20.45 -3.91
CA LYS A 191 -3.16 21.34 -3.94
C LYS A 191 -2.55 21.41 -2.55
N TYR A 192 -1.22 21.33 -2.47
CA TYR A 192 -0.49 21.54 -1.23
C TYR A 192 -0.58 23.00 -0.76
N VAL A 193 -0.82 23.21 0.53
CA VAL A 193 -0.88 24.52 1.16
C VAL A 193 0.33 24.76 2.05
N SER A 194 0.51 23.95 3.09
CA SER A 194 1.60 24.07 4.07
C SER A 194 1.93 22.75 4.74
N TRP A 195 3.13 22.68 5.26
CA TRP A 195 3.59 21.62 6.17
C TRP A 195 4.21 22.26 7.40
N GLU A 196 3.67 21.96 8.54
CA GLU A 196 4.19 22.29 9.87
C GLU A 196 4.75 21.02 10.47
N PRO A 197 6.10 20.82 10.47
CA PRO A 197 6.71 19.57 10.93
C PRO A 197 6.22 19.12 12.31
N THR A 198 5.96 17.84 12.47
CA THR A 198 5.41 17.17 13.66
C THR A 198 4.00 17.61 14.06
N GLN A 199 3.36 18.49 13.30
CA GLN A 199 2.01 18.99 13.58
C GLN A 199 1.01 18.63 12.49
N SER A 200 1.19 19.17 11.27
CA SER A 200 0.20 18.95 10.21
C SER A 200 0.69 19.24 8.80
N VAL A 201 0.03 18.62 7.84
CA VAL A 201 0.10 18.96 6.41
C VAL A 201 -1.28 19.39 5.95
N LYS A 202 -1.40 20.50 5.25
CA LYS A 202 -2.68 21.11 4.81
C LYS A 202 -2.78 21.13 3.29
N PHE A 203 -3.98 20.86 2.81
CA PHE A 203 -4.32 20.81 1.40
C PHE A 203 -5.65 21.51 1.13
N VAL A 204 -5.81 22.00 -0.11
CA VAL A 204 -7.07 22.55 -0.62
C VAL A 204 -7.46 21.80 -1.91
N SER A 205 -8.75 21.63 -2.16
CA SER A 205 -9.24 20.95 -3.35
C SER A 205 -8.76 21.63 -4.64
N ASN A 206 -8.34 20.83 -5.61
CA ASN A 206 -8.06 21.30 -6.97
C ASN A 206 -9.38 21.39 -7.75
N THR A 207 -9.93 22.60 -7.88
CA THR A 207 -11.19 22.83 -8.62
C THR A 207 -11.09 22.52 -10.11
N GLY A 208 -9.86 22.52 -10.66
CA GLY A 208 -9.57 22.14 -12.05
C GLY A 208 -9.14 20.68 -12.23
N TYR A 209 -9.39 19.82 -11.24
CA TYR A 209 -8.96 18.43 -11.32
C TYR A 209 -9.63 17.68 -12.48
N TRP A 210 -8.85 17.01 -13.30
CA TRP A 210 -9.26 16.37 -14.55
C TRP A 210 -10.30 15.23 -14.40
N MET A 211 -10.52 14.71 -13.19
CA MET A 211 -11.62 13.77 -12.87
C MET A 211 -12.80 14.44 -12.16
N GLY A 212 -12.84 15.76 -12.09
CA GLY A 212 -13.83 16.55 -11.36
C GLY A 212 -13.33 16.95 -9.96
N ALA A 213 -13.72 18.15 -9.55
CA ALA A 213 -13.31 18.75 -8.29
C ALA A 213 -13.72 17.89 -7.08
N PRO A 214 -12.84 17.65 -6.10
CA PRO A 214 -13.22 17.01 -4.84
C PRO A 214 -14.28 17.81 -4.10
N LYS A 215 -15.24 17.10 -3.47
CA LYS A 215 -16.31 17.72 -2.67
C LYS A 215 -15.81 18.23 -1.31
N ILE A 216 -14.77 17.61 -0.76
CA ILE A 216 -14.10 18.06 0.47
C ILE A 216 -13.14 19.18 0.06
N THR A 217 -13.40 20.42 0.53
CA THR A 217 -12.64 21.59 0.09
C THR A 217 -11.31 21.75 0.80
N ASN A 218 -11.23 21.42 2.08
CA ASN A 218 -10.01 21.50 2.88
C ASN A 218 -9.70 20.12 3.48
N LEU A 219 -8.42 19.75 3.46
CA LEU A 219 -7.96 18.50 4.02
C LEU A 219 -6.72 18.78 4.85
N THR A 220 -6.74 18.32 6.11
CA THR A 220 -5.61 18.44 7.05
C THR A 220 -5.21 17.06 7.53
N ILE A 221 -3.95 16.66 7.32
CA ILE A 221 -3.36 15.49 7.98
C ILE A 221 -2.67 15.98 9.24
N ARG A 222 -3.19 15.61 10.40
CA ARG A 222 -2.65 15.96 11.71
C ARG A 222 -1.81 14.83 12.26
N VAL A 223 -0.61 15.16 12.73
CA VAL A 223 0.25 14.21 13.44
C VAL A 223 -0.27 14.03 14.87
N ILE A 224 -0.54 12.78 15.26
CA ILE A 224 -1.06 12.41 16.59
C ILE A 224 -0.14 11.32 17.14
N PRO A 225 0.33 11.40 18.40
CA PRO A 225 1.44 10.60 18.91
C PRO A 225 1.26 9.07 18.83
N ASN A 226 0.02 8.57 18.90
CA ASN A 226 -0.28 7.14 18.86
C ASN A 226 -1.72 6.88 18.39
N GLU A 227 -2.00 5.64 18.00
CA GLU A 227 -3.30 5.26 17.45
C GLU A 227 -4.45 5.29 18.50
N SER A 228 -4.16 5.07 19.78
CA SER A 228 -5.17 5.23 20.86
C SER A 228 -5.63 6.69 20.96
N SER A 229 -4.70 7.64 20.81
CA SER A 229 -5.03 9.07 20.78
C SER A 229 -5.82 9.46 19.52
N ILE A 230 -5.55 8.80 18.36
CA ILE A 230 -6.36 8.95 17.15
C ILE A 230 -7.79 8.51 17.44
N LEU A 231 -8.00 7.34 18.05
CA LEU A 231 -9.33 6.83 18.38
C LEU A 231 -10.05 7.76 19.39
N SER A 232 -9.35 8.29 20.37
CA SER A 232 -9.88 9.26 21.34
C SER A 232 -10.31 10.56 20.64
N ALA A 233 -9.49 11.10 19.72
CA ALA A 233 -9.79 12.29 18.95
C ALA A 233 -11.00 12.10 18.02
N MET A 234 -11.16 10.90 17.44
CA MET A 234 -12.34 10.55 16.65
C MET A 234 -13.61 10.49 17.48
N ASN A 235 -13.55 9.88 18.67
CA ASN A 235 -14.70 9.81 19.58
C ASN A 235 -15.08 11.19 20.11
N ALA A 236 -14.11 12.12 20.27
CA ALA A 236 -14.33 13.51 20.63
C ALA A 236 -14.79 14.39 19.44
N GLY A 237 -14.83 13.85 18.19
CA GLY A 237 -15.21 14.59 16.99
C GLY A 237 -14.17 15.60 16.48
N THR A 238 -12.96 15.64 17.04
CA THR A 238 -11.90 16.59 16.66
C THR A 238 -11.17 16.19 15.37
N ILE A 239 -11.32 14.95 14.93
CA ILE A 239 -10.90 14.44 13.62
C ILE A 239 -12.01 13.55 13.06
N GLN A 240 -12.12 13.48 11.73
CA GLN A 240 -13.17 12.73 11.03
C GLN A 240 -12.67 11.48 10.34
N PHE A 241 -11.35 11.30 10.24
CA PHE A 241 -10.72 10.15 9.62
C PHE A 241 -9.43 9.77 10.37
N GLY A 242 -9.17 8.47 10.50
CA GLY A 242 -7.98 7.95 11.18
C GLY A 242 -7.30 6.85 10.38
N ILE A 243 -5.97 6.87 10.38
CA ILE A 243 -5.12 5.81 9.86
C ILE A 243 -4.74 4.93 11.04
N VAL A 244 -5.17 3.67 11.02
CA VAL A 244 -4.91 2.68 12.08
C VAL A 244 -4.22 1.47 11.45
N THR A 245 -3.22 0.93 12.13
CA THR A 245 -2.46 -0.25 11.71
C THR A 245 -2.41 -1.34 12.77
N ASP A 246 -2.63 -0.97 14.05
CA ASP A 246 -2.66 -1.91 15.16
C ASP A 246 -4.02 -2.63 15.22
N PRO A 247 -4.04 -3.98 15.09
CA PRO A 247 -5.27 -4.75 15.22
C PRO A 247 -5.95 -4.62 16.58
N LEU A 248 -5.20 -4.35 17.66
CA LEU A 248 -5.76 -4.13 18.99
C LEU A 248 -6.59 -2.84 19.04
N ILE A 249 -6.07 -1.77 18.44
CA ILE A 249 -6.80 -0.50 18.33
C ILE A 249 -8.00 -0.66 17.38
N ALA A 250 -7.81 -1.35 16.24
CA ALA A 250 -8.91 -1.61 15.31
C ALA A 250 -10.09 -2.33 15.98
N LYS A 251 -9.84 -3.25 16.90
CA LYS A 251 -10.89 -3.95 17.67
C LYS A 251 -11.64 -3.08 18.67
N GLN A 252 -11.05 -1.99 19.12
CA GLN A 252 -11.70 -1.04 20.04
C GLN A 252 -12.64 -0.08 19.32
N ILE A 253 -12.62 -0.05 17.99
CA ILE A 253 -13.44 0.87 17.19
C ILE A 253 -14.91 0.47 17.27
N SER A 254 -15.72 1.34 17.86
CA SER A 254 -17.18 1.15 17.93
C SER A 254 -17.82 1.41 16.56
N THR A 255 -18.27 0.36 15.88
CA THR A 255 -19.00 0.48 14.61
C THR A 255 -20.40 1.08 14.75
N LYS A 256 -20.89 1.30 15.98
CA LYS A 256 -22.12 2.05 16.25
C LYS A 256 -21.97 3.53 15.95
N SER A 257 -20.83 4.13 16.31
CA SER A 257 -20.54 5.55 16.14
C SER A 257 -19.62 5.86 14.96
N LEU A 258 -18.75 4.94 14.56
CA LEU A 258 -17.76 5.12 13.52
C LEU A 258 -17.94 4.10 12.37
N LYS A 259 -17.29 4.34 11.25
CA LYS A 259 -17.11 3.38 10.14
C LYS A 259 -15.72 2.79 10.23
N LEU A 260 -15.61 1.48 10.23
CA LEU A 260 -14.35 0.76 10.09
C LEU A 260 -14.25 0.22 8.66
N PHE A 261 -13.25 0.67 7.92
CA PHE A 261 -12.85 0.09 6.64
C PHE A 261 -11.71 -0.89 6.91
N LYS A 262 -11.88 -2.12 6.47
CA LYS A 262 -10.95 -3.22 6.68
C LYS A 262 -10.76 -3.96 5.36
N VAL A 263 -9.53 -3.97 4.85
CA VAL A 263 -9.18 -4.66 3.61
C VAL A 263 -7.90 -5.50 3.82
N PRO A 264 -7.79 -6.69 3.23
CA PRO A 264 -6.53 -7.44 3.26
C PRO A 264 -5.42 -6.61 2.62
N ALA A 265 -4.32 -6.43 3.33
CA ALA A 265 -3.13 -5.80 2.78
C ALA A 265 -2.48 -6.67 1.70
N LEU A 266 -1.63 -6.09 0.87
CA LEU A 266 -0.78 -6.87 -0.04
C LEU A 266 0.44 -7.45 0.69
N ALA A 267 0.81 -6.89 1.84
CA ALA A 267 1.85 -7.38 2.73
C ALA A 267 1.53 -8.79 3.27
N TYR A 268 2.57 -9.53 3.61
CA TYR A 268 2.42 -10.87 4.19
C TYR A 268 3.49 -11.16 5.23
N TYR A 269 3.12 -11.99 6.20
CA TYR A 269 4.03 -12.54 7.18
C TYR A 269 4.50 -13.92 6.74
N ALA A 270 5.81 -14.17 6.89
CA ALA A 270 6.41 -15.48 6.61
C ALA A 270 7.49 -15.79 7.65
N LEU A 271 7.58 -17.06 8.04
CA LEU A 271 8.79 -17.59 8.65
C LEU A 271 9.74 -17.98 7.50
N GLN A 272 10.77 -17.17 7.29
CA GLN A 272 11.78 -17.36 6.27
C GLN A 272 12.85 -18.31 6.81
N LEU A 273 13.14 -19.34 6.04
CA LEU A 273 14.11 -20.39 6.41
C LEU A 273 15.35 -20.24 5.54
N ASN A 274 16.53 -20.19 6.14
CA ASN A 274 17.77 -20.13 5.38
C ASN A 274 18.12 -21.53 4.85
N THR A 275 17.77 -21.79 3.59
CA THR A 275 17.91 -23.11 2.96
C THR A 275 19.38 -23.54 2.73
N LYS A 276 20.35 -22.67 2.99
CA LYS A 276 21.78 -22.95 2.80
C LYS A 276 22.50 -23.38 4.08
N VAL A 277 21.84 -23.28 5.24
CA VAL A 277 22.42 -23.61 6.52
C VAL A 277 21.62 -24.70 7.24
N ALA A 278 22.28 -25.51 8.08
CA ALA A 278 21.59 -26.46 8.94
C ALA A 278 20.67 -25.72 9.93
N PRO A 279 19.51 -26.29 10.26
CA PRO A 279 18.97 -27.56 9.80
C PRO A 279 18.16 -27.44 8.50
N PHE A 280 18.01 -26.23 7.93
CA PHE A 280 17.09 -25.93 6.82
C PHE A 280 17.67 -26.21 5.44
N ASN A 281 18.92 -26.66 5.33
CA ASN A 281 19.45 -27.25 4.10
C ASN A 281 18.76 -28.59 3.74
N ASP A 282 18.14 -29.27 4.72
CA ASP A 282 17.30 -30.43 4.47
C ASP A 282 15.84 -30.03 4.21
N LYS A 283 15.30 -30.41 3.05
CA LYS A 283 13.92 -30.17 2.65
C LYS A 283 12.91 -30.77 3.63
N ASN A 284 13.18 -31.97 4.17
CA ASN A 284 12.25 -32.66 5.07
C ASN A 284 12.11 -31.88 6.39
N VAL A 285 13.18 -31.25 6.89
CA VAL A 285 13.09 -30.39 8.07
C VAL A 285 12.20 -29.20 7.76
N ARG A 286 12.32 -28.57 6.59
CA ARG A 286 11.45 -27.44 6.20
C ARG A 286 9.99 -27.87 6.07
N LEU A 287 9.73 -29.04 5.49
CA LEU A 287 8.38 -29.63 5.41
C LEU A 287 7.80 -29.94 6.79
N ALA A 288 8.64 -30.42 7.73
CA ALA A 288 8.21 -30.62 9.12
C ALA A 288 7.75 -29.31 9.78
N ILE A 289 8.51 -28.21 9.58
CA ILE A 289 8.06 -26.86 10.03
C ILE A 289 6.71 -26.50 9.40
N GLN A 290 6.56 -26.66 8.09
CA GLN A 290 5.34 -26.36 7.35
C GLN A 290 4.12 -27.09 7.91
N CYS A 291 4.27 -28.39 8.22
CA CYS A 291 3.20 -29.25 8.73
C CYS A 291 2.87 -29.02 10.22
N SER A 292 3.79 -28.40 10.98
CA SER A 292 3.62 -28.14 12.41
C SER A 292 2.80 -26.90 12.74
N ILE A 293 2.47 -26.05 11.74
CA ILE A 293 1.89 -24.73 11.98
C ILE A 293 0.40 -24.72 11.66
N ASP A 294 -0.42 -24.42 12.70
CA ASP A 294 -1.82 -24.06 12.60
C ASP A 294 -1.94 -22.53 12.40
N ARG A 295 -2.09 -22.12 11.14
CA ARG A 295 -2.19 -20.70 10.77
C ARG A 295 -3.48 -20.04 11.29
N PRO A 296 -4.65 -20.68 11.22
CA PRO A 296 -5.87 -20.18 11.87
C PRO A 296 -5.70 -19.95 13.38
N GLU A 297 -5.06 -20.90 14.11
CA GLU A 297 -4.77 -20.72 15.54
C GLU A 297 -3.85 -19.51 15.78
N MET A 298 -2.77 -19.38 15.01
CA MET A 298 -1.85 -18.24 15.11
C MET A 298 -2.57 -16.91 14.85
N ILE A 299 -3.39 -16.83 13.80
CA ILE A 299 -4.17 -15.61 13.49
C ILE A 299 -5.12 -15.30 14.65
N LYS A 300 -5.83 -16.30 15.15
CA LYS A 300 -6.80 -16.11 16.26
C LYS A 300 -6.12 -15.62 17.52
N THR A 301 -4.98 -16.19 17.90
CA THR A 301 -4.32 -15.94 19.19
C THR A 301 -3.32 -14.80 19.13
N ALA A 302 -2.37 -14.83 18.20
CA ALA A 302 -1.28 -13.85 18.11
C ALA A 302 -1.64 -12.59 17.33
N MET A 303 -2.61 -12.68 16.38
CA MET A 303 -3.07 -11.54 15.59
C MET A 303 -4.51 -11.11 15.97
N LEU A 304 -5.05 -11.62 17.07
CA LEU A 304 -6.39 -11.27 17.58
C LEU A 304 -7.53 -11.56 16.58
N GLY A 305 -7.34 -12.49 15.66
CA GLY A 305 -8.25 -12.77 14.55
C GLY A 305 -8.14 -11.77 13.38
N GLU A 306 -7.17 -10.87 13.43
CA GLU A 306 -7.01 -9.76 12.47
C GLU A 306 -5.99 -10.10 11.37
N GLY A 307 -6.31 -11.10 10.54
CA GLY A 307 -5.52 -11.54 9.41
C GLY A 307 -6.24 -12.57 8.58
N ALA A 308 -5.68 -12.90 7.44
CA ALA A 308 -6.14 -13.98 6.57
C ALA A 308 -4.97 -14.91 6.23
N VAL A 309 -5.21 -16.22 6.20
CA VAL A 309 -4.18 -17.19 5.77
C VAL A 309 -3.74 -16.83 4.36
N SER A 310 -2.41 -16.77 4.12
CA SER A 310 -1.84 -16.47 2.82
C SER A 310 -0.98 -17.61 2.27
N GLY A 311 -0.91 -17.68 0.95
CA GLY A 311 0.11 -18.43 0.21
C GLY A 311 1.23 -17.50 -0.26
N PRO A 312 2.15 -18.01 -1.10
CA PRO A 312 3.26 -17.22 -1.62
C PRO A 312 2.83 -15.92 -2.30
N ILE A 313 1.88 -15.96 -3.21
CA ILE A 313 1.46 -14.79 -3.98
C ILE A 313 0.19 -14.19 -3.38
N THR A 314 0.28 -12.93 -2.94
CA THR A 314 -0.84 -12.17 -2.36
C THR A 314 -1.48 -11.20 -3.37
N SER A 315 -0.88 -11.02 -4.54
CA SER A 315 -1.41 -10.19 -5.64
C SER A 315 -2.79 -10.69 -6.07
N PRO A 316 -3.86 -9.89 -6.00
CA PRO A 316 -5.25 -10.39 -6.13
C PRO A 316 -5.55 -11.10 -7.45
N ALA A 317 -4.96 -10.63 -8.57
CA ALA A 317 -5.17 -11.22 -9.89
C ALA A 317 -4.52 -12.61 -10.07
N TYR A 318 -3.53 -12.93 -9.22
CA TYR A 318 -2.72 -14.16 -9.29
C TYR A 318 -2.56 -14.82 -7.92
N LYS A 319 -3.50 -14.56 -7.01
CA LYS A 319 -3.42 -15.01 -5.63
C LYS A 319 -3.29 -16.53 -5.54
N SER A 320 -2.29 -16.98 -4.81
CA SER A 320 -2.12 -18.41 -4.55
C SER A 320 -3.26 -18.95 -3.70
N ASP A 321 -3.64 -20.20 -3.95
CA ASP A 321 -4.50 -20.95 -3.04
C ASP A 321 -3.69 -21.34 -1.77
N PRO A 322 -4.07 -20.85 -0.59
CA PRO A 322 -3.37 -21.20 0.64
C PRO A 322 -3.54 -22.69 1.03
N ASN A 323 -4.42 -23.43 0.37
CA ASN A 323 -4.61 -24.86 0.59
C ASN A 323 -3.76 -25.73 -0.35
N ALA A 324 -3.13 -25.14 -1.37
CA ALA A 324 -2.30 -25.86 -2.33
C ALA A 324 -0.86 -26.11 -1.83
N ARG A 325 -0.71 -26.41 -0.54
CA ARG A 325 0.58 -26.70 0.11
C ARG A 325 0.60 -28.12 0.68
N PRO A 326 1.80 -28.73 0.93
CA PRO A 326 1.91 -30.10 1.43
C PRO A 326 1.10 -30.39 2.69
N CYS A 327 1.01 -29.42 3.61
CA CYS A 327 0.16 -29.51 4.81
C CYS A 327 -0.72 -28.24 4.90
N PRO A 328 -1.89 -28.20 4.26
CA PRO A 328 -2.80 -27.06 4.35
C PRO A 328 -3.39 -26.87 5.75
N LYS A 329 -3.49 -27.96 6.53
CA LYS A 329 -3.83 -27.98 7.95
C LYS A 329 -2.63 -28.50 8.74
N VAL A 330 -2.56 -28.16 10.02
CA VAL A 330 -1.56 -28.73 10.93
C VAL A 330 -1.67 -30.25 10.96
N ASP A 331 -0.52 -30.92 10.83
CA ASP A 331 -0.39 -32.38 10.88
C ASP A 331 0.90 -32.73 11.58
N ILE A 332 0.82 -32.91 12.89
CA ILE A 332 1.99 -33.23 13.75
C ILE A 332 2.55 -34.61 13.46
N ALA A 333 1.70 -35.58 13.09
CA ALA A 333 2.19 -36.94 12.74
C ALA A 333 3.06 -36.84 11.47
N LYS A 334 2.57 -36.15 10.45
CA LYS A 334 3.32 -35.91 9.20
C LYS A 334 4.61 -35.13 9.43
N ALA A 335 4.57 -34.12 10.31
CA ALA A 335 5.77 -33.37 10.69
C ALA A 335 6.87 -34.31 11.29
N LYS A 336 6.47 -35.21 12.18
CA LYS A 336 7.40 -36.21 12.78
C LYS A 336 7.93 -37.21 11.74
N GLU A 337 7.09 -37.63 10.77
CA GLU A 337 7.55 -38.46 9.66
C GLU A 337 8.66 -37.78 8.85
N TYR A 338 8.46 -36.48 8.54
CA TYR A 338 9.47 -35.70 7.85
C TYR A 338 10.75 -35.51 8.68
N LEU A 339 10.65 -35.31 9.99
CA LEU A 339 11.83 -35.27 10.87
C LEU A 339 12.56 -36.59 10.88
N ALA A 340 11.86 -37.73 10.94
CA ALA A 340 12.44 -39.04 10.87
C ALA A 340 13.17 -39.30 9.53
N ALA A 341 12.54 -38.87 8.41
CA ALA A 341 13.16 -38.96 7.08
C ALA A 341 14.42 -38.08 6.95
N ALA A 342 14.53 -37.01 7.73
CA ALA A 342 15.72 -36.15 7.84
C ALA A 342 16.77 -36.72 8.84
N GLY A 343 16.54 -37.90 9.48
CA GLY A 343 17.40 -38.42 10.56
C GLY A 343 17.35 -37.58 11.83
N LYS A 344 16.23 -36.88 12.08
CA LYS A 344 16.00 -35.96 13.20
C LYS A 344 14.85 -36.43 14.11
N SER A 345 14.68 -37.73 14.31
CA SER A 345 13.59 -38.26 15.14
C SER A 345 13.63 -37.79 16.60
N SER A 346 14.81 -37.40 17.11
CA SER A 346 14.97 -36.77 18.44
C SER A 346 14.60 -35.27 18.48
N GLY A 347 14.19 -34.71 17.35
CA GLY A 347 13.88 -33.30 17.20
C GLY A 347 14.99 -32.45 16.59
N VAL A 348 14.75 -31.18 16.48
CA VAL A 348 15.67 -30.20 15.91
C VAL A 348 15.54 -28.84 16.63
N THR A 349 16.68 -28.17 16.82
CA THR A 349 16.74 -26.85 17.44
C THR A 349 17.28 -25.82 16.44
N PHE A 350 16.70 -24.64 16.39
CA PHE A 350 17.20 -23.51 15.61
C PHE A 350 16.88 -22.17 16.26
N LYS A 351 17.63 -21.12 15.87
CA LYS A 351 17.38 -19.74 16.31
C LYS A 351 16.64 -18.95 15.23
N ALA A 352 15.60 -18.22 15.62
CA ALA A 352 14.82 -17.34 14.74
C ALA A 352 15.04 -15.89 15.12
N LEU A 353 15.48 -15.07 14.16
CA LEU A 353 15.58 -13.62 14.28
C LEU A 353 14.19 -13.00 14.25
N VAL A 354 13.86 -12.15 15.23
CA VAL A 354 12.54 -11.55 15.41
C VAL A 354 12.71 -10.07 15.76
N THR A 355 11.95 -9.19 15.14
CA THR A 355 11.93 -7.77 15.54
C THR A 355 10.98 -7.55 16.72
N SER A 356 11.40 -6.74 17.71
CA SER A 356 10.56 -6.38 18.87
C SER A 356 9.52 -5.30 18.55
N ASN A 357 9.80 -4.43 17.57
CA ASN A 357 9.03 -3.22 17.28
C ASN A 357 8.82 -2.94 15.78
N GLY A 358 9.11 -3.89 14.90
CA GLY A 358 8.90 -3.72 13.45
C GLY A 358 7.41 -3.71 13.05
N TRP A 359 6.59 -4.47 13.79
CA TRP A 359 5.12 -4.45 13.71
C TRP A 359 4.52 -5.00 15.00
N ALA A 360 3.28 -4.61 15.32
CA ALA A 360 2.65 -4.82 16.63
C ALA A 360 2.55 -6.30 17.06
N THR A 361 2.38 -7.25 16.12
CA THR A 361 2.17 -8.67 16.43
C THR A 361 3.42 -9.55 16.31
N SER A 362 4.59 -8.98 16.03
CA SER A 362 5.82 -9.74 15.72
C SER A 362 6.20 -10.74 16.81
N VAL A 363 6.34 -10.28 18.04
CA VAL A 363 6.77 -11.14 19.16
C VAL A 363 5.69 -12.16 19.54
N ALA A 364 4.41 -11.75 19.54
CA ALA A 364 3.30 -12.66 19.82
C ALA A 364 3.20 -13.78 18.79
N MET A 365 3.39 -13.47 17.50
CA MET A 365 3.44 -14.48 16.44
C MET A 365 4.62 -15.43 16.63
N ALA A 366 5.81 -14.91 16.94
CA ALA A 366 6.99 -15.75 17.16
C ALA A 366 6.83 -16.69 18.35
N GLN A 367 6.28 -16.22 19.46
CA GLN A 367 5.97 -17.04 20.65
C GLN A 367 4.92 -18.12 20.34
N ASN A 368 3.88 -17.78 19.58
CA ASN A 368 2.87 -18.75 19.15
C ASN A 368 3.49 -19.85 18.27
N LEU A 369 4.30 -19.47 17.27
CA LEU A 369 5.01 -20.42 16.41
C LEU A 369 5.94 -21.34 17.22
N LYS A 370 6.70 -20.78 18.17
CA LYS A 370 7.54 -21.56 19.10
C LYS A 370 6.73 -22.64 19.82
N ALA A 371 5.58 -22.28 20.37
CA ALA A 371 4.70 -23.22 21.07
C ALA A 371 4.12 -24.29 20.14
N GLN A 372 3.74 -23.92 18.93
CA GLN A 372 3.22 -24.89 17.95
C GLN A 372 4.29 -25.89 17.49
N LEU A 373 5.48 -25.42 17.17
CA LEU A 373 6.60 -26.24 16.72
C LEU A 373 7.04 -27.26 17.78
N ALA A 374 6.98 -26.87 19.06
CA ALA A 374 7.31 -27.77 20.17
C ALA A 374 6.44 -29.04 20.19
N ARG A 375 5.22 -29.04 19.68
CA ARG A 375 4.33 -30.21 19.57
C ARG A 375 4.90 -31.31 18.68
N ALA A 376 5.74 -30.93 17.71
CA ALA A 376 6.44 -31.88 16.82
C ALA A 376 7.85 -32.20 17.27
N GLY A 377 8.32 -31.70 18.42
CA GLY A 377 9.69 -31.87 18.90
C GLY A 377 10.68 -30.90 18.29
N ILE A 378 10.18 -29.75 17.76
CA ILE A 378 11.00 -28.70 17.16
C ILE A 378 11.15 -27.55 18.14
N THR A 379 12.39 -27.24 18.51
CA THR A 379 12.71 -26.11 19.40
C THR A 379 13.10 -24.87 18.58
N MET A 380 12.31 -23.80 18.69
CA MET A 380 12.60 -22.50 18.09
C MET A 380 13.02 -21.52 19.18
N ASP A 381 14.31 -21.16 19.22
CA ASP A 381 14.82 -20.12 20.11
C ASP A 381 14.65 -18.75 19.48
N LEU A 382 14.15 -17.79 20.26
CA LEU A 382 13.86 -16.45 19.76
C LEU A 382 15.04 -15.50 20.00
N ASP A 383 15.55 -14.91 18.94
CA ASP A 383 16.53 -13.85 18.93
C ASP A 383 15.82 -12.52 18.69
N ILE A 384 15.32 -11.91 19.77
CA ILE A 384 14.48 -10.72 19.69
C ILE A 384 15.36 -9.48 19.75
N VAL A 385 15.35 -8.69 18.67
CA VAL A 385 16.12 -7.46 18.53
C VAL A 385 15.22 -6.29 18.10
N ASP A 386 15.70 -5.07 18.22
CA ASP A 386 14.99 -3.91 17.69
C ASP A 386 15.03 -3.86 16.14
N GLN A 387 14.20 -3.02 15.53
CA GLN A 387 14.12 -2.90 14.07
C GLN A 387 15.42 -2.40 13.43
N ALA A 388 16.17 -1.54 14.11
CA ALA A 388 17.44 -1.01 13.61
C ALA A 388 18.51 -2.11 13.50
N THR A 389 18.52 -3.05 14.44
CA THR A 389 19.38 -4.24 14.42
C THR A 389 18.83 -5.32 13.47
N TYR A 390 17.51 -5.49 13.43
CA TYR A 390 16.85 -6.51 12.60
C TYR A 390 17.13 -6.31 11.11
N VAL A 391 16.92 -5.09 10.58
CA VAL A 391 16.97 -4.83 9.13
C VAL A 391 18.34 -5.11 8.52
N PRO A 392 19.48 -4.62 9.08
CA PRO A 392 20.79 -4.95 8.53
C PRO A 392 21.10 -6.45 8.54
N ARG A 393 20.73 -7.17 9.62
CA ARG A 393 20.92 -8.62 9.71
C ARG A 393 20.06 -9.36 8.67
N TRP A 394 18.79 -8.99 8.53
CA TRP A 394 17.90 -9.55 7.53
C TRP A 394 18.44 -9.31 6.10
N LEU A 395 18.85 -8.08 5.77
CA LEU A 395 19.45 -7.75 4.47
C LEU A 395 20.78 -8.50 4.24
N GLY A 396 21.52 -8.75 5.30
CA GLY A 396 22.78 -9.53 5.29
C GLY A 396 22.56 -11.02 5.12
N ALA A 397 21.31 -11.52 5.32
CA ALA A 397 20.97 -12.95 5.50
C ALA A 397 21.66 -13.58 6.74
N ASP A 398 21.93 -12.76 7.77
CA ASP A 398 22.52 -13.19 9.04
C ASP A 398 21.43 -13.76 9.96
N PHE A 399 20.89 -14.91 9.57
CA PHE A 399 19.89 -15.67 10.34
C PHE A 399 19.85 -17.13 9.89
N VAL A 400 19.45 -18.02 10.77
CA VAL A 400 19.06 -19.40 10.46
C VAL A 400 17.59 -19.42 10.01
N ALA A 401 16.72 -18.78 10.79
CA ALA A 401 15.34 -18.47 10.42
C ALA A 401 15.02 -17.03 10.82
N THR A 402 13.99 -16.44 10.21
CA THR A 402 13.49 -15.13 10.62
C THR A 402 11.99 -15.02 10.40
N LEU A 403 11.30 -14.40 11.35
CA LEU A 403 9.92 -13.97 11.15
C LEU A 403 9.91 -12.61 10.48
N ALA A 404 9.38 -12.54 9.26
CA ALA A 404 9.44 -11.33 8.44
C ALA A 404 8.05 -10.84 8.03
N ASN A 405 7.92 -9.49 7.98
CA ASN A 405 6.83 -8.81 7.30
C ASN A 405 7.35 -8.27 5.96
N ASN A 406 6.81 -8.77 4.87
CA ASN A 406 7.22 -8.39 3.51
C ASN A 406 6.14 -7.55 2.84
N GLY A 407 6.54 -6.41 2.27
CA GLY A 407 5.63 -5.56 1.49
C GLY A 407 5.17 -6.27 0.23
N GLY A 408 3.86 -6.27 -0.01
CA GLY A 408 3.27 -6.81 -1.22
C GLY A 408 3.20 -5.80 -2.37
N ARG A 409 2.98 -6.32 -3.57
CA ARG A 409 2.75 -5.56 -4.79
C ARG A 409 1.54 -6.14 -5.52
N ILE A 410 0.94 -5.35 -6.40
CA ILE A 410 -0.21 -5.80 -7.20
C ILE A 410 0.20 -6.78 -8.30
N ASP A 411 1.46 -6.74 -8.74
CA ASP A 411 2.02 -7.70 -9.69
C ASP A 411 3.02 -8.64 -8.99
N PRO A 412 2.89 -9.96 -9.17
CA PRO A 412 3.79 -10.93 -8.54
C PRO A 412 5.25 -10.79 -8.96
N ASP A 413 5.51 -10.39 -10.20
CA ASP A 413 6.87 -10.20 -10.69
C ASP A 413 7.62 -9.16 -9.87
N THR A 414 7.02 -7.98 -9.68
CA THR A 414 7.63 -6.88 -8.92
C THR A 414 7.80 -7.20 -7.43
N MET A 415 7.11 -8.24 -6.95
CA MET A 415 7.16 -8.68 -5.56
C MET A 415 8.21 -9.76 -5.33
N TYR A 416 8.26 -10.79 -6.20
CA TYR A 416 8.98 -12.03 -5.93
C TYR A 416 10.25 -12.25 -6.76
N THR A 417 10.37 -11.66 -7.94
CA THR A 417 11.56 -11.78 -8.81
C THR A 417 12.84 -11.43 -8.05
N ARG A 418 12.80 -10.37 -7.23
CA ARG A 418 13.94 -9.93 -6.42
C ARG A 418 14.42 -10.96 -5.39
N TYR A 419 13.54 -11.87 -4.95
CA TYR A 419 13.85 -12.90 -3.95
C TYR A 419 14.22 -14.24 -4.60
N PHE A 420 13.43 -14.70 -5.56
CA PHE A 420 13.42 -16.10 -5.97
C PHE A 420 13.99 -16.35 -7.37
N THR A 421 14.55 -15.34 -8.04
CA THR A 421 15.36 -15.57 -9.25
C THR A 421 16.84 -15.62 -8.89
N SER A 422 17.62 -16.32 -9.72
CA SER A 422 19.08 -16.44 -9.56
C SER A 422 19.80 -15.09 -9.60
N THR A 423 19.21 -14.07 -10.27
CA THR A 423 19.73 -12.71 -10.41
C THR A 423 19.04 -11.71 -9.48
N GLY A 424 18.14 -12.16 -8.62
CA GLY A 424 17.39 -11.30 -7.71
C GLY A 424 18.29 -10.64 -6.66
N ASN A 425 18.18 -9.33 -6.50
CA ASN A 425 19.03 -8.54 -5.58
C ASN A 425 18.82 -8.89 -4.09
N LEU A 426 17.72 -9.56 -3.74
CA LEU A 426 17.43 -10.11 -2.42
C LEU A 426 17.44 -11.66 -2.41
N ASN A 427 18.00 -12.31 -3.44
CA ASN A 427 18.08 -13.76 -3.48
C ASN A 427 18.90 -14.32 -2.30
N LYS A 428 19.91 -13.57 -1.83
CA LYS A 428 20.65 -13.92 -0.63
C LYS A 428 19.77 -14.02 0.63
N VAL A 429 18.68 -13.26 0.71
CA VAL A 429 17.70 -13.32 1.82
C VAL A 429 16.78 -14.53 1.65
N ALA A 430 16.34 -14.80 0.42
CA ALA A 430 15.53 -15.97 0.12
C ALA A 430 16.31 -17.28 0.21
N THR A 431 17.62 -17.22 -0.03
CA THR A 431 18.55 -18.36 -0.03
C THR A 431 18.19 -19.50 -0.98
N TYR A 432 17.25 -19.26 -1.89
CA TYR A 432 16.72 -20.25 -2.83
C TYR A 432 16.47 -19.64 -4.21
N SER A 433 16.87 -20.39 -5.22
CA SER A 433 16.50 -20.16 -6.63
C SER A 433 16.60 -21.47 -7.39
N SER A 434 15.93 -21.56 -8.53
CA SER A 434 16.02 -22.71 -9.42
C SER A 434 15.87 -22.25 -10.87
N ALA A 435 16.36 -23.05 -11.82
CA ALA A 435 16.15 -22.80 -13.24
C ALA A 435 14.65 -22.81 -13.60
N THR A 436 13.84 -23.62 -12.91
CA THR A 436 12.38 -23.67 -13.08
C THR A 436 11.71 -22.36 -12.64
N LEU A 437 12.13 -21.79 -11.49
CA LEU A 437 11.64 -20.49 -11.05
C LEU A 437 12.03 -19.39 -12.02
N ASP A 438 13.29 -19.34 -12.46
CA ASP A 438 13.77 -18.35 -13.44
C ASP A 438 12.96 -18.42 -14.74
N ALA A 439 12.72 -19.64 -15.26
CA ALA A 439 11.93 -19.85 -16.48
C ALA A 439 10.46 -19.41 -16.29
N ASN A 440 9.83 -19.71 -15.16
CA ASN A 440 8.45 -19.34 -14.89
C ASN A 440 8.31 -17.82 -14.65
N PHE A 441 9.25 -17.18 -13.96
CA PHE A 441 9.27 -15.71 -13.83
C PHE A 441 9.43 -15.05 -15.20
N LEU A 442 10.34 -15.55 -16.06
CA LEU A 442 10.49 -15.03 -17.42
C LEU A 442 9.20 -15.23 -18.22
N LYS A 443 8.55 -16.40 -18.15
CA LYS A 443 7.26 -16.67 -18.83
C LYS A 443 6.16 -15.72 -18.35
N GLY A 444 6.04 -15.50 -17.03
CA GLY A 444 5.06 -14.56 -16.46
C GLY A 444 5.33 -13.11 -16.85
N LYS A 445 6.58 -12.71 -16.90
CA LYS A 445 7.04 -11.36 -17.24
C LYS A 445 6.86 -11.02 -18.72
N SER A 446 7.00 -12.03 -19.61
CA SER A 446 7.04 -11.84 -21.07
C SER A 446 5.67 -11.82 -21.74
N SER A 447 4.57 -12.06 -21.02
CA SER A 447 3.24 -12.19 -21.64
C SER A 447 2.21 -11.25 -21.01
N GLY A 448 1.45 -10.55 -21.84
CA GLY A 448 0.24 -9.82 -21.46
C GLY A 448 -1.00 -10.70 -21.28
N LYS A 449 -0.94 -11.99 -21.67
CA LYS A 449 -2.09 -12.92 -21.59
C LYS A 449 -2.24 -13.44 -20.17
N THR A 450 -3.37 -13.13 -19.52
CA THR A 450 -3.67 -13.53 -18.14
C THR A 450 -3.50 -15.03 -17.90
N ALA A 451 -3.97 -15.88 -18.81
CA ALA A 451 -3.86 -17.33 -18.67
C ALA A 451 -2.40 -17.82 -18.60
N ILE A 452 -1.51 -17.26 -19.41
CA ILE A 452 -0.07 -17.59 -19.38
C ILE A 452 0.56 -17.14 -18.07
N ARG A 453 0.26 -15.92 -17.64
CA ARG A 453 0.75 -15.37 -16.37
C ARG A 453 0.24 -16.18 -15.17
N THR A 454 -1.06 -16.50 -15.15
CA THR A 454 -1.66 -17.35 -14.09
C THR A 454 -0.95 -18.71 -14.02
N SER A 455 -0.78 -19.39 -15.16
CA SER A 455 -0.06 -20.67 -15.23
C SER A 455 1.37 -20.56 -14.66
N ALA A 456 2.10 -19.50 -15.03
CA ALA A 456 3.47 -19.28 -14.56
C ALA A 456 3.53 -19.05 -13.05
N TYR A 457 2.68 -18.16 -12.52
CA TYR A 457 2.69 -17.83 -11.08
C TYR A 457 2.11 -18.94 -10.20
N THR A 458 1.19 -19.77 -10.74
CA THR A 458 0.75 -21.00 -10.06
C THR A 458 1.90 -22.01 -9.94
N ALA A 459 2.69 -22.18 -11.02
CA ALA A 459 3.87 -23.05 -10.98
C ALA A 459 4.93 -22.56 -9.98
N ILE A 460 5.18 -21.24 -9.93
CA ILE A 460 6.07 -20.61 -8.95
C ILE A 460 5.56 -20.87 -7.53
N SER A 461 4.28 -20.59 -7.26
CA SER A 461 3.70 -20.84 -5.92
C SER A 461 3.84 -22.29 -5.50
N LYS A 462 3.56 -23.22 -6.42
CA LYS A 462 3.67 -24.66 -6.16
C LYS A 462 5.09 -25.07 -5.82
N GLU A 463 6.09 -24.62 -6.58
CA GLU A 463 7.49 -24.95 -6.31
C GLU A 463 7.95 -24.43 -4.95
N LEU A 464 7.59 -23.18 -4.62
CA LEU A 464 7.96 -22.56 -3.35
C LEU A 464 7.33 -23.29 -2.16
N GLU A 465 6.05 -23.69 -2.26
CA GLU A 465 5.35 -24.43 -1.20
C GLU A 465 5.81 -25.89 -1.10
N ASP A 466 6.00 -26.60 -2.22
CA ASP A 466 6.45 -27.98 -2.24
C ASP A 466 7.87 -28.16 -1.68
N ASN A 467 8.68 -27.12 -1.75
CA ASN A 467 10.02 -27.09 -1.18
C ASN A 467 10.07 -26.44 0.21
N ALA A 468 8.93 -25.93 0.71
CA ALA A 468 8.82 -25.20 1.96
C ALA A 468 9.96 -24.18 2.12
N VAL A 469 10.22 -23.39 1.06
CA VAL A 469 11.34 -22.45 1.02
C VAL A 469 11.16 -21.40 2.12
N TRP A 470 9.98 -20.85 2.20
CA TRP A 470 9.47 -20.06 3.32
C TRP A 470 8.16 -20.68 3.80
N VAL A 471 7.77 -20.39 5.01
CA VAL A 471 6.45 -20.77 5.53
C VAL A 471 5.58 -19.54 5.55
N TRP A 472 4.74 -19.36 4.51
CA TRP A 472 3.78 -18.26 4.44
C TRP A 472 2.70 -18.45 5.49
N LEU A 473 2.46 -17.41 6.27
CA LEU A 473 1.61 -17.44 7.46
C LEU A 473 0.29 -16.74 7.20
N ALA A 474 0.33 -15.42 7.12
CA ALA A 474 -0.86 -14.60 7.05
C ALA A 474 -0.62 -13.28 6.30
N THR A 475 -1.69 -12.71 5.79
CA THR A 475 -1.79 -11.34 5.32
C THR A 475 -2.47 -10.51 6.42
N PRO A 476 -1.89 -9.39 6.88
CA PRO A 476 -2.55 -8.46 7.80
C PRO A 476 -3.68 -7.70 7.09
N TYR A 477 -4.45 -6.93 7.86
CA TYR A 477 -5.41 -5.98 7.30
C TYR A 477 -4.87 -4.55 7.35
N GLU A 478 -5.27 -3.75 6.37
CA GLU A 478 -5.21 -2.29 6.42
C GLU A 478 -6.52 -1.76 6.99
N TYR A 479 -6.43 -0.84 7.94
CA TYR A 479 -7.59 -0.23 8.59
C TYR A 479 -7.65 1.25 8.30
N ARG A 480 -8.86 1.72 8.04
CA ARG A 480 -9.19 3.15 8.05
C ARG A 480 -10.45 3.31 8.88
N VAL A 481 -10.49 4.31 9.71
CA VAL A 481 -11.66 4.62 10.52
C VAL A 481 -12.18 6.00 10.13
N ALA A 482 -13.47 6.15 10.03
CA ALA A 482 -14.10 7.43 9.69
C ALA A 482 -15.37 7.66 10.50
N THR A 483 -15.78 8.92 10.63
CA THR A 483 -17.10 9.26 11.13
C THR A 483 -18.19 8.82 10.16
N LYS A 484 -19.44 8.75 10.62
CA LYS A 484 -20.59 8.29 9.81
C LYS A 484 -20.92 9.23 8.64
N GLU A 485 -20.54 10.48 8.76
CA GLU A 485 -20.76 11.55 7.78
C GLU A 485 -19.90 11.36 6.53
N LEU A 486 -18.73 10.71 6.64
CA LEU A 486 -17.90 10.46 5.46
C LEU A 486 -18.59 9.46 4.53
N LYS A 487 -18.88 9.88 3.29
CA LYS A 487 -19.49 9.07 2.23
C LYS A 487 -18.49 8.90 1.07
N GLY A 488 -18.65 7.85 0.28
CA GLY A 488 -17.93 7.65 -0.98
C GLY A 488 -16.45 7.23 -0.87
N PHE A 489 -15.88 7.15 0.35
CA PHE A 489 -14.53 6.61 0.53
C PHE A 489 -14.49 5.08 0.39
N VAL A 490 -13.47 4.56 -0.28
CA VAL A 490 -13.18 3.13 -0.42
C VAL A 490 -11.74 2.88 -0.02
N ALA A 491 -11.52 1.99 0.97
CA ALA A 491 -10.17 1.61 1.37
C ALA A 491 -9.50 0.74 0.30
N LEU A 492 -8.22 0.97 0.07
CA LEU A 492 -7.38 0.20 -0.84
C LEU A 492 -6.32 -0.57 -0.06
N ALA A 493 -5.96 -1.76 -0.53
CA ALA A 493 -4.89 -2.58 0.06
C ALA A 493 -3.50 -1.92 -0.03
N THR A 494 -3.34 -0.90 -0.88
CA THR A 494 -2.15 -0.05 -0.97
C THR A 494 -2.05 0.97 0.17
N GLY A 495 -3.13 1.14 0.95
CA GLY A 495 -3.20 2.15 2.00
C GLY A 495 -3.34 3.60 1.50
N SER A 496 -3.53 3.81 0.20
CA SER A 496 -3.62 5.13 -0.43
C SER A 496 -4.83 5.95 0.06
N LEU A 497 -4.64 7.25 0.20
CA LEU A 497 -5.70 8.23 0.50
C LEU A 497 -6.37 8.79 -0.78
N LEU A 498 -5.90 8.45 -1.96
CA LEU A 498 -6.43 8.95 -3.24
C LEU A 498 -7.96 8.78 -3.39
N PRO A 499 -8.62 7.72 -2.85
CA PRO A 499 -10.08 7.61 -2.88
C PRO A 499 -10.84 8.75 -2.20
N LEU A 500 -10.19 9.59 -1.37
CA LEU A 500 -10.80 10.79 -0.80
C LEU A 500 -11.23 11.80 -1.86
N ARG A 501 -10.67 11.74 -3.07
CA ARG A 501 -11.09 12.57 -4.21
C ARG A 501 -12.58 12.44 -4.55
N SER A 502 -13.19 11.30 -4.25
CA SER A 502 -14.61 11.01 -4.51
C SER A 502 -15.46 11.05 -3.25
N ALA A 503 -14.86 11.36 -2.09
CA ALA A 503 -15.56 11.40 -0.82
C ALA A 503 -16.27 12.73 -0.57
N SER A 504 -17.25 12.71 0.33
CA SER A 504 -17.96 13.91 0.82
C SER A 504 -18.25 13.77 2.30
N LEU A 505 -18.43 14.90 2.97
CA LEU A 505 -18.98 15.00 4.32
C LEU A 505 -20.46 15.37 4.25
N GLY A 506 -21.31 14.65 4.96
CA GLY A 506 -22.76 14.86 4.99
C GLY A 506 -23.57 13.81 4.28
#